data_d322641314ee2efde8dfaaf62bbe19ef
#
_entry.id   d322641314ee2efde8dfaaf62bbe19ef
#
_cell.length_a   1.000
_cell.length_b   1.000
_cell.length_c   1.000
_cell.angle_alpha   90.00
_cell.angle_beta   90.00
_cell.angle_gamma   90.00
#
_symmetry.space_group_name_H-M   'P 1'
#
loop_
_entity.id
_entity.type
_entity.pdbx_description
1 polymer ?
#
loop_
_entity_poly.entity_id
_entity_poly.type
_entity_poly.pdbx_seq_one_letter_code
_entity_poly.pdbx_strand_id
1 'polypeptide(L)'
;MVARFQQRYMENLKTAAGGLFLLLASLVGGLGVVAYVTLVEGNIMLISALPFVLAMMILLVVDKRMLLLLILMFRASGDVVFEMSKFGGGFGVGALINALIIFIAMLFVLERPGGITRRVASIWGPVLLVAGVALAYAPEFRDGLRMLLALTSYCAVFVIAFYVVRSRADFELCVTTILLSSLIPVLYAFVDIAQNINTFSADGFRLQSTFSHPNIFAFYIVLCISLLFYRLKTNLVQASAATRWSFVSYMLLLLGLLVMTKTRSAWAACFVIFAVYGLLFERKYLFYLVLAPVAALLIPSVRDRLLDLGSGNEYVRNAQLNSFAWRLFLWESAIEWMSKAKSLFGYGLNSFKHYSPVFFPLAGNTHFGAHSTYIQWFFETGVVGIMAAIWMYARLFFTLKLGSRQDKLRTVIAITLVIEYLFFAFSDNMLDYLAFNWYFWFFMGAACALTMVQQRAEQEEVELAQQQASNMSSFFKSNRRHEPRF
;
A
#
# COMPACT_ATOMS: atom_id res chain seq x y z
N MET A 1 -6.47 -1.36 44.61
CA MET A 1 -5.32 -0.43 44.48
C MET A 1 -4.00 -1.21 44.42
N VAL A 2 -3.74 -2.13 45.38
CA VAL A 2 -2.50 -2.93 45.48
C VAL A 2 -2.23 -3.77 44.20
N ALA A 3 -3.23 -4.43 43.62
CA ALA A 3 -3.06 -5.26 42.42
C ALA A 3 -2.63 -4.43 41.17
N ARG A 4 -3.16 -3.22 41.00
CA ARG A 4 -2.75 -2.31 39.92
C ARG A 4 -1.32 -1.76 40.12
N PHE A 5 -0.90 -1.60 41.37
CA PHE A 5 0.47 -1.17 41.70
C PHE A 5 1.46 -2.30 41.44
N GLN A 6 1.13 -3.54 41.81
CA GLN A 6 1.96 -4.72 41.49
C GLN A 6 2.07 -4.98 40.00
N GLN A 7 0.99 -4.81 39.25
CA GLN A 7 1.00 -4.99 37.79
C GLN A 7 1.90 -3.92 37.12
N ARG A 8 1.78 -2.65 37.51
CA ARG A 8 2.63 -1.56 37.01
C ARG A 8 4.11 -1.72 37.40
N TYR A 9 4.38 -2.22 38.61
CA TYR A 9 5.73 -2.51 39.09
C TYR A 9 6.37 -3.65 38.29
N MET A 10 5.60 -4.73 38.00
CA MET A 10 6.06 -5.84 37.19
C MET A 10 6.26 -5.46 35.74
N GLU A 11 5.44 -4.57 35.16
CA GLU A 11 5.65 -4.01 33.83
C GLU A 11 6.92 -3.17 33.77
N ASN A 12 7.15 -2.31 34.77
CA ASN A 12 8.38 -1.51 34.86
C ASN A 12 9.64 -2.39 35.05
N LEU A 13 9.55 -3.47 35.81
CA LEU A 13 10.66 -4.43 35.97
C LEU A 13 10.95 -5.18 34.66
N LYS A 14 9.91 -5.60 33.94
CA LYS A 14 10.07 -6.20 32.61
C LYS A 14 10.67 -5.22 31.61
N THR A 15 10.30 -3.95 31.67
CA THR A 15 10.85 -2.89 30.81
C THR A 15 12.31 -2.58 31.18
N ALA A 16 12.66 -2.56 32.47
CA ALA A 16 14.04 -2.36 32.94
C ALA A 16 14.93 -3.57 32.63
N ALA A 17 14.44 -4.80 32.83
CA ALA A 17 15.15 -6.02 32.46
C ALA A 17 15.31 -6.12 30.92
N GLY A 18 14.29 -5.72 30.16
CA GLY A 18 14.37 -5.57 28.71
C GLY A 18 15.42 -4.55 28.29
N GLY A 19 15.45 -3.39 28.94
CA GLY A 19 16.44 -2.34 28.71
C GLY A 19 17.89 -2.81 29.00
N LEU A 20 18.09 -3.54 30.11
CA LEU A 20 19.39 -4.11 30.45
C LEU A 20 19.82 -5.19 29.44
N PHE A 21 18.90 -6.08 29.05
CA PHE A 21 19.15 -7.07 28.00
C PHE A 21 19.51 -6.41 26.67
N LEU A 22 18.83 -5.32 26.31
CA LEU A 22 19.12 -4.53 25.11
C LEU A 22 20.53 -3.90 25.15
N LEU A 23 20.91 -3.35 26.30
CA LEU A 23 22.24 -2.79 26.53
C LEU A 23 23.33 -3.85 26.42
N LEU A 24 23.14 -5.00 27.04
CA LEU A 24 24.09 -6.14 26.97
C LEU A 24 24.16 -6.71 25.56
N ALA A 25 23.03 -6.89 24.88
CA ALA A 25 22.99 -7.38 23.49
C ALA A 25 23.65 -6.40 22.52
N SER A 26 23.47 -5.09 22.71
CA SER A 26 24.13 -4.06 21.89
C SER A 26 25.65 -4.01 22.16
N LEU A 27 26.07 -4.22 23.40
CA LEU A 27 27.49 -4.25 23.78
C LEU A 27 28.19 -5.50 23.24
N VAL A 28 27.56 -6.68 23.37
CA VAL A 28 28.07 -7.96 22.82
C VAL A 28 28.07 -7.92 21.29
N GLY A 29 26.99 -7.37 20.69
CA GLY A 29 26.90 -7.16 19.24
C GLY A 29 27.94 -6.17 18.73
N GLY A 30 28.14 -5.05 19.44
CA GLY A 30 29.19 -4.06 19.12
C GLY A 30 30.60 -4.65 19.21
N LEU A 31 30.90 -5.42 20.25
CA LEU A 31 32.15 -6.12 20.38
C LEU A 31 32.34 -7.20 19.30
N GLY A 32 31.27 -7.92 18.95
CA GLY A 32 31.27 -8.89 17.84
C GLY A 32 31.55 -8.23 16.49
N VAL A 33 31.00 -7.04 16.25
CA VAL A 33 31.27 -6.22 15.04
C VAL A 33 32.74 -5.79 15.01
N VAL A 34 33.26 -5.25 16.11
CA VAL A 34 34.69 -4.85 16.20
C VAL A 34 35.60 -6.05 15.97
N ALA A 35 35.32 -7.20 16.60
CA ALA A 35 36.06 -8.42 16.38
C ALA A 35 36.00 -8.92 14.91
N TYR A 36 34.82 -8.85 14.29
CA TYR A 36 34.63 -9.22 12.89
C TYR A 36 35.39 -8.28 11.94
N VAL A 37 35.31 -6.96 12.17
CA VAL A 37 36.06 -5.95 11.39
C VAL A 37 37.56 -6.12 11.47
N THR A 38 38.05 -6.50 12.67
CA THR A 38 39.50 -6.69 12.89
C THR A 38 40.04 -8.05 12.38
N LEU A 39 39.15 -9.06 12.25
CA LEU A 39 39.55 -10.42 11.85
C LEU A 39 39.26 -10.73 10.37
N VAL A 40 38.37 -9.99 9.72
CA VAL A 40 37.98 -10.20 8.32
C VAL A 40 38.09 -8.86 7.59
N GLU A 41 38.85 -8.82 6.48
CA GLU A 41 38.84 -7.69 5.54
C GLU A 41 37.43 -7.54 4.94
N GLY A 42 36.48 -7.14 5.77
CA GLY A 42 35.05 -7.17 5.49
C GLY A 42 34.57 -5.94 4.70
N ASN A 43 33.58 -6.15 3.85
CA ASN A 43 32.88 -5.09 3.15
C ASN A 43 32.25 -4.13 4.16
N ILE A 44 32.70 -2.87 4.21
CA ILE A 44 32.24 -1.82 5.14
C ILE A 44 30.72 -1.68 5.14
N MET A 45 30.07 -1.93 4.02
CA MET A 45 28.62 -1.86 3.88
C MET A 45 27.88 -2.96 4.68
N LEU A 46 28.42 -4.16 4.75
CA LEU A 46 27.89 -5.27 5.56
C LEU A 46 28.06 -5.01 7.05
N ILE A 47 29.18 -4.41 7.44
CA ILE A 47 29.50 -4.07 8.82
C ILE A 47 28.58 -2.97 9.35
N SER A 48 28.32 -1.93 8.54
CA SER A 48 27.41 -0.84 8.90
C SER A 48 25.94 -1.29 8.99
N ALA A 49 25.56 -2.36 8.28
CA ALA A 49 24.20 -2.91 8.36
C ALA A 49 23.94 -3.73 9.63
N LEU A 50 24.99 -4.28 10.27
CA LEU A 50 24.83 -5.19 11.41
C LEU A 50 24.15 -4.57 12.64
N PRO A 51 24.49 -3.35 13.11
CA PRO A 51 23.77 -2.68 14.21
C PRO A 51 22.29 -2.46 13.88
N PHE A 52 21.98 -2.17 12.62
CA PHE A 52 20.61 -1.98 12.16
C PHE A 52 19.81 -3.28 12.18
N VAL A 53 20.38 -4.37 11.69
CA VAL A 53 19.78 -5.71 11.76
C VAL A 53 19.57 -6.15 13.21
N LEU A 54 20.54 -5.90 14.08
CA LEU A 54 20.43 -6.21 15.51
C LEU A 54 19.30 -5.42 16.17
N ALA A 55 19.21 -4.12 15.90
CA ALA A 55 18.12 -3.27 16.39
C ALA A 55 16.75 -3.77 15.88
N MET A 56 16.64 -4.18 14.62
CA MET A 56 15.42 -4.78 14.08
C MET A 56 15.06 -6.10 14.77
N MET A 57 16.01 -6.98 15.03
CA MET A 57 15.77 -8.22 15.76
C MET A 57 15.32 -7.96 17.21
N ILE A 58 15.92 -7.00 17.88
CA ILE A 58 15.51 -6.58 19.21
C ILE A 58 14.07 -6.05 19.21
N LEU A 59 13.74 -5.14 18.28
CA LEU A 59 12.39 -4.60 18.13
C LEU A 59 11.37 -5.70 17.78
N LEU A 60 11.77 -6.71 16.99
CA LEU A 60 10.90 -7.83 16.66
C LEU A 60 10.43 -8.59 17.90
N VAL A 61 11.30 -8.71 18.91
CA VAL A 61 11.01 -9.40 20.17
C VAL A 61 10.29 -8.49 21.16
N VAL A 62 10.72 -7.22 21.28
CA VAL A 62 10.24 -6.28 22.29
C VAL A 62 8.92 -5.63 21.86
N ASP A 63 8.86 -5.11 20.65
CA ASP A 63 7.68 -4.43 20.10
C ASP A 63 7.63 -4.55 18.56
N LYS A 64 7.08 -5.65 18.08
CA LYS A 64 6.88 -5.88 16.65
C LYS A 64 5.94 -4.87 15.96
N ARG A 65 5.05 -4.20 16.73
CA ARG A 65 4.21 -3.11 16.19
C ARG A 65 5.08 -1.89 15.86
N MET A 66 5.98 -1.52 16.77
CA MET A 66 6.92 -0.42 16.54
C MET A 66 7.86 -0.73 15.37
N LEU A 67 8.39 -1.97 15.30
CA LEU A 67 9.20 -2.41 14.18
C LEU A 67 8.47 -2.25 12.83
N LEU A 68 7.21 -2.71 12.76
CA LEU A 68 6.40 -2.55 11.56
C LEU A 68 6.24 -1.08 11.14
N LEU A 69 5.87 -0.21 12.10
CA LEU A 69 5.66 1.21 11.80
C LEU A 69 6.95 1.89 11.32
N LEU A 70 8.11 1.52 11.88
CA LEU A 70 9.41 1.99 11.42
C LEU A 70 9.74 1.47 10.01
N ILE A 71 9.51 0.19 9.73
CA ILE A 71 9.70 -0.35 8.37
C ILE A 71 8.83 0.42 7.37
N LEU A 72 7.55 0.63 7.68
CA LEU A 72 6.65 1.39 6.82
C LEU A 72 7.09 2.86 6.69
N MET A 73 7.56 3.49 7.77
CA MET A 73 8.01 4.87 7.73
C MET A 73 9.21 5.08 6.77
N PHE A 74 10.12 4.11 6.70
CA PHE A 74 11.33 4.23 5.86
C PHE A 74 11.23 3.51 4.51
N ARG A 75 10.19 2.70 4.26
CA ARG A 75 10.08 1.91 3.02
C ARG A 75 10.09 2.77 1.75
N ALA A 76 9.38 3.90 1.76
CA ALA A 76 9.32 4.83 0.62
C ALA A 76 10.66 5.51 0.34
N SER A 77 11.46 5.73 1.38
CA SER A 77 12.76 6.40 1.27
C SER A 77 13.86 5.53 0.65
N GLY A 78 13.69 4.20 0.69
CA GLY A 78 14.71 3.24 0.25
C GLY A 78 14.35 2.47 -1.04
N ASP A 79 13.30 2.82 -1.77
CA ASP A 79 12.81 1.98 -2.86
C ASP A 79 13.88 1.70 -3.94
N VAL A 80 14.56 2.72 -4.43
CA VAL A 80 15.66 2.59 -5.39
C VAL A 80 16.78 1.71 -4.82
N VAL A 81 17.18 1.93 -3.57
CA VAL A 81 18.28 1.19 -2.92
C VAL A 81 17.91 -0.30 -2.79
N PHE A 82 16.67 -0.61 -2.42
CA PHE A 82 16.19 -1.98 -2.27
C PHE A 82 16.07 -2.71 -3.60
N GLU A 83 15.77 -1.99 -4.68
CA GLU A 83 15.69 -2.57 -6.01
C GLU A 83 17.08 -2.79 -6.63
N MET A 84 18.00 -1.86 -6.42
CA MET A 84 19.37 -1.95 -6.95
C MET A 84 20.27 -2.91 -6.18
N SER A 85 20.05 -3.13 -4.88
CA SER A 85 20.87 -3.98 -4.04
C SER A 85 20.57 -5.47 -4.28
N LYS A 86 21.35 -6.09 -5.17
CA LYS A 86 21.29 -7.54 -5.43
C LYS A 86 22.50 -8.21 -4.80
N PHE A 87 22.27 -9.15 -3.87
CA PHE A 87 23.32 -10.04 -3.40
C PHE A 87 23.59 -11.16 -4.42
N GLY A 88 24.79 -11.70 -4.41
CA GLY A 88 25.12 -12.87 -5.23
C GLY A 88 24.07 -13.98 -5.10
N GLY A 89 23.49 -14.45 -6.22
CA GLY A 89 22.39 -15.42 -6.22
C GLY A 89 21.01 -14.83 -6.56
N GLY A 90 20.91 -13.49 -6.77
CA GLY A 90 19.71 -12.85 -7.35
C GLY A 90 18.62 -12.43 -6.36
N PHE A 91 18.79 -12.63 -5.04
CA PHE A 91 17.92 -12.05 -4.01
C PHE A 91 18.54 -10.76 -3.48
N GLY A 92 17.75 -9.65 -3.49
CA GLY A 92 18.18 -8.36 -2.96
C GLY A 92 17.65 -8.08 -1.55
N VAL A 93 18.05 -6.94 -0.97
CA VAL A 93 17.57 -6.46 0.34
C VAL A 93 16.03 -6.37 0.34
N GLY A 94 15.41 -5.99 -0.77
CA GLY A 94 13.96 -5.96 -0.90
C GLY A 94 13.28 -7.31 -0.66
N ALA A 95 13.88 -8.42 -1.09
CA ALA A 95 13.34 -9.76 -0.84
C ALA A 95 13.42 -10.15 0.65
N LEU A 96 14.50 -9.75 1.34
CA LEU A 96 14.63 -9.97 2.79
C LEU A 96 13.61 -9.18 3.59
N ILE A 97 13.33 -7.93 3.21
CA ILE A 97 12.32 -7.11 3.87
C ILE A 97 10.91 -7.68 3.62
N ASN A 98 10.63 -8.19 2.41
CA ASN A 98 9.37 -8.90 2.14
C ASN A 98 9.22 -10.14 3.03
N ALA A 99 10.27 -10.97 3.14
CA ALA A 99 10.26 -12.13 4.01
C ALA A 99 10.07 -11.76 5.49
N LEU A 100 10.71 -10.68 5.95
CA LEU A 100 10.53 -10.18 7.31
C LEU A 100 9.08 -9.74 7.59
N ILE A 101 8.44 -9.03 6.69
CA ILE A 101 7.04 -8.62 6.85
C ILE A 101 6.10 -9.82 6.85
N ILE A 102 6.33 -10.81 5.99
CA ILE A 102 5.57 -12.07 5.99
C ILE A 102 5.75 -12.79 7.33
N PHE A 103 6.99 -12.84 7.84
CA PHE A 103 7.29 -13.45 9.14
C PHE A 103 6.60 -12.71 10.31
N ILE A 104 6.63 -11.37 10.32
CA ILE A 104 5.91 -10.56 11.31
C ILE A 104 4.40 -10.85 11.26
N ALA A 105 3.81 -10.93 10.05
CA ALA A 105 2.39 -11.26 9.90
C ALA A 105 2.08 -12.66 10.48
N MET A 106 2.93 -13.63 10.21
CA MET A 106 2.79 -14.98 10.74
C MET A 106 2.84 -14.99 12.28
N LEU A 107 3.77 -14.23 12.90
CA LEU A 107 3.83 -14.09 14.36
C LEU A 107 2.54 -13.52 14.94
N PHE A 108 1.97 -12.46 14.33
CA PHE A 108 0.69 -11.91 14.77
C PHE A 108 -0.45 -12.92 14.67
N VAL A 109 -0.52 -13.70 13.58
CA VAL A 109 -1.54 -14.74 13.38
C VAL A 109 -1.39 -15.86 14.40
N LEU A 110 -0.17 -16.34 14.67
CA LEU A 110 0.10 -17.41 15.62
C LEU A 110 -0.22 -17.00 17.07
N GLU A 111 0.03 -15.76 17.45
CA GLU A 111 -0.28 -15.28 18.80
C GLU A 111 -1.77 -15.13 19.06
N ARG A 112 -2.57 -14.86 18.04
CA ARG A 112 -4.01 -14.64 18.16
C ARG A 112 -4.75 -15.26 16.99
N PRO A 113 -4.77 -16.60 16.87
CA PRO A 113 -5.54 -17.26 15.83
C PRO A 113 -7.04 -17.00 16.09
N GLY A 114 -7.77 -16.61 15.06
CA GLY A 114 -9.20 -16.34 15.22
C GLY A 114 -9.92 -15.85 13.96
N GLY A 115 -11.10 -15.27 14.14
CA GLY A 115 -12.01 -14.85 13.06
C GLY A 115 -11.43 -13.85 12.04
N ILE A 116 -10.35 -13.14 12.41
CA ILE A 116 -9.61 -12.26 11.49
C ILE A 116 -9.04 -13.06 10.32
N THR A 117 -8.40 -14.19 10.61
CA THR A 117 -7.77 -15.06 9.60
C THR A 117 -8.76 -15.51 8.54
N ARG A 118 -9.99 -15.91 8.95
CA ARG A 118 -11.05 -16.33 8.00
C ARG A 118 -11.46 -15.21 7.05
N ARG A 119 -11.60 -13.96 7.54
CA ARG A 119 -11.97 -12.82 6.69
C ARG A 119 -10.87 -12.43 5.73
N VAL A 120 -9.64 -12.33 6.21
CA VAL A 120 -8.48 -12.06 5.35
C VAL A 120 -8.32 -13.16 4.31
N ALA A 121 -8.44 -14.42 4.71
CA ALA A 121 -8.42 -15.56 3.79
C ALA A 121 -9.55 -15.48 2.75
N SER A 122 -10.73 -14.96 3.09
CA SER A 122 -11.82 -14.79 2.13
C SER A 122 -11.55 -13.69 1.10
N ILE A 123 -10.69 -12.72 1.40
CA ILE A 123 -10.30 -11.62 0.50
C ILE A 123 -9.10 -12.07 -0.36
N TRP A 124 -8.00 -12.44 0.29
CA TRP A 124 -6.72 -12.70 -0.37
C TRP A 124 -6.52 -14.17 -0.81
N GLY A 125 -7.22 -15.11 -0.18
CA GLY A 125 -7.00 -16.55 -0.39
C GLY A 125 -7.11 -16.98 -1.85
N PRO A 126 -8.17 -16.63 -2.60
CA PRO A 126 -8.29 -17.01 -4.01
C PRO A 126 -7.13 -16.52 -4.87
N VAL A 127 -6.69 -15.25 -4.69
CA VAL A 127 -5.57 -14.68 -5.46
C VAL A 127 -4.26 -15.37 -5.13
N LEU A 128 -3.95 -15.60 -3.84
CA LEU A 128 -2.73 -16.29 -3.43
C LEU A 128 -2.73 -17.76 -3.84
N LEU A 129 -3.88 -18.44 -3.81
CA LEU A 129 -4.01 -19.80 -4.28
C LEU A 129 -3.72 -19.90 -5.78
N VAL A 130 -4.34 -19.05 -6.59
CA VAL A 130 -4.10 -19.00 -8.04
C VAL A 130 -2.65 -18.66 -8.35
N ALA A 131 -2.06 -17.68 -7.65
CA ALA A 131 -0.66 -17.35 -7.82
C ALA A 131 0.28 -18.51 -7.44
N GLY A 132 -0.02 -19.21 -6.33
CA GLY A 132 0.73 -20.40 -5.93
C GLY A 132 0.67 -21.54 -6.95
N VAL A 133 -0.51 -21.80 -7.52
CA VAL A 133 -0.68 -22.77 -8.61
C VAL A 133 0.07 -22.32 -9.86
N ALA A 134 -0.04 -21.02 -10.23
CA ALA A 134 0.61 -20.47 -11.41
C ALA A 134 2.15 -20.48 -11.29
N LEU A 135 2.70 -20.43 -10.07
CA LEU A 135 4.13 -20.59 -9.82
C LEU A 135 4.64 -21.98 -10.25
N ALA A 136 3.83 -23.04 -10.07
CA ALA A 136 4.25 -24.41 -10.36
C ALA A 136 4.60 -24.66 -11.85
N TYR A 137 4.05 -23.83 -12.74
CA TYR A 137 4.33 -23.89 -14.18
C TYR A 137 4.88 -22.56 -14.75
N ALA A 138 5.43 -21.73 -13.90
CA ALA A 138 6.12 -20.51 -14.32
C ALA A 138 7.37 -20.85 -15.15
N PRO A 139 7.61 -20.18 -16.29
CA PRO A 139 8.77 -20.46 -17.13
C PRO A 139 10.10 -20.20 -16.42
N GLU A 140 10.13 -19.15 -15.58
CA GLU A 140 11.26 -18.78 -14.73
C GLU A 140 10.84 -18.84 -13.25
N PHE A 141 11.07 -19.99 -12.60
CA PHE A 141 10.62 -20.23 -11.22
C PHE A 141 11.09 -19.15 -10.24
N ARG A 142 12.33 -18.66 -10.35
CA ARG A 142 12.89 -17.64 -9.45
C ARG A 142 12.11 -16.32 -9.54
N ASP A 143 11.76 -15.89 -10.74
CA ASP A 143 11.06 -14.64 -10.97
C ASP A 143 9.58 -14.77 -10.59
N GLY A 144 8.98 -15.93 -10.88
CA GLY A 144 7.64 -16.27 -10.38
C GLY A 144 7.58 -16.29 -8.86
N LEU A 145 8.59 -16.86 -8.19
CA LEU A 145 8.68 -16.87 -6.73
C LEU A 145 8.81 -15.45 -6.15
N ARG A 146 9.58 -14.56 -6.78
CA ARG A 146 9.67 -13.14 -6.37
C ARG A 146 8.30 -12.47 -6.43
N MET A 147 7.55 -12.72 -7.50
CA MET A 147 6.19 -12.20 -7.66
C MET A 147 5.25 -12.75 -6.58
N LEU A 148 5.28 -14.04 -6.30
CA LEU A 148 4.48 -14.65 -5.22
C LEU A 148 4.84 -14.07 -3.85
N LEU A 149 6.13 -13.88 -3.56
CA LEU A 149 6.58 -13.24 -2.30
C LEU A 149 6.12 -11.79 -2.21
N ALA A 150 6.12 -11.04 -3.31
CA ALA A 150 5.57 -9.68 -3.35
C ALA A 150 4.06 -9.68 -3.01
N LEU A 151 3.25 -10.50 -3.69
CA LEU A 151 1.82 -10.65 -3.41
C LEU A 151 1.55 -11.09 -1.97
N THR A 152 2.33 -12.02 -1.46
CA THR A 152 2.24 -12.48 -0.06
C THR A 152 2.60 -11.37 0.92
N SER A 153 3.57 -10.50 0.60
CA SER A 153 3.91 -9.35 1.43
C SER A 153 2.80 -8.29 1.45
N TYR A 154 2.07 -8.09 0.34
CA TYR A 154 0.89 -7.21 0.31
C TYR A 154 -0.23 -7.75 1.20
N CYS A 155 -0.48 -9.06 1.13
CA CYS A 155 -1.39 -9.73 2.06
C CYS A 155 -0.90 -9.59 3.51
N ALA A 156 0.38 -9.74 3.77
CA ALA A 156 0.97 -9.65 5.10
C ALA A 156 0.74 -8.28 5.74
N VAL A 157 1.03 -7.16 5.04
CA VAL A 157 0.77 -5.82 5.59
C VAL A 157 -0.73 -5.56 5.81
N PHE A 158 -1.60 -6.08 4.94
CA PHE A 158 -3.05 -6.05 5.12
C PHE A 158 -3.48 -6.81 6.37
N VAL A 159 -2.96 -8.03 6.58
CA VAL A 159 -3.22 -8.85 7.79
C VAL A 159 -2.76 -8.12 9.04
N ILE A 160 -1.51 -7.62 9.06
CA ILE A 160 -0.94 -6.96 10.24
C ILE A 160 -1.80 -5.77 10.65
N ALA A 161 -2.34 -5.01 9.69
CA ALA A 161 -3.21 -3.88 9.98
C ALA A 161 -4.43 -4.29 10.86
N PHE A 162 -5.00 -5.48 10.67
CA PHE A 162 -6.08 -6.01 11.50
C PHE A 162 -5.66 -6.29 12.95
N TYR A 163 -4.39 -6.59 13.18
CA TYR A 163 -3.86 -6.83 14.53
C TYR A 163 -3.44 -5.55 15.24
N VAL A 164 -3.02 -4.55 14.47
CA VAL A 164 -2.54 -3.25 14.96
C VAL A 164 -3.72 -2.33 15.28
N VAL A 165 -4.74 -2.28 14.43
CA VAL A 165 -5.88 -1.37 14.57
C VAL A 165 -6.96 -1.99 15.47
N ARG A 166 -7.06 -1.47 16.70
CA ARG A 166 -8.07 -1.86 17.72
C ARG A 166 -8.97 -0.70 18.11
N SER A 167 -8.61 0.51 17.71
CA SER A 167 -9.31 1.73 18.03
C SER A 167 -9.19 2.74 16.89
N ARG A 168 -9.98 3.82 16.96
CA ARG A 168 -9.83 4.95 16.06
C ARG A 168 -8.43 5.59 16.16
N ALA A 169 -7.87 5.67 17.37
CA ALA A 169 -6.53 6.23 17.59
C ALA A 169 -5.45 5.39 16.87
N ASP A 170 -5.57 4.06 16.86
CA ASP A 170 -4.64 3.20 16.14
C ASP A 170 -4.74 3.40 14.62
N PHE A 171 -5.96 3.55 14.09
CA PHE A 171 -6.16 3.87 12.68
C PHE A 171 -5.54 5.21 12.30
N GLU A 172 -5.73 6.23 13.14
CA GLU A 172 -5.13 7.55 12.93
C GLU A 172 -3.59 7.48 13.00
N LEU A 173 -3.03 6.63 13.85
CA LEU A 173 -1.58 6.38 13.89
C LEU A 173 -1.10 5.72 12.58
N CYS A 174 -1.83 4.76 12.03
CA CYS A 174 -1.51 4.17 10.74
C CYS A 174 -1.50 5.21 9.61
N VAL A 175 -2.54 6.07 9.54
CA VAL A 175 -2.61 7.17 8.57
C VAL A 175 -1.44 8.15 8.76
N THR A 176 -1.12 8.49 10.01
CA THR A 176 0.01 9.38 10.33
C THR A 176 1.34 8.77 9.89
N THR A 177 1.55 7.48 10.12
CA THR A 177 2.78 6.78 9.69
C THR A 177 2.96 6.84 8.17
N ILE A 178 1.88 6.62 7.40
CA ILE A 178 1.93 6.74 5.93
C ILE A 178 2.26 8.18 5.53
N LEU A 179 1.65 9.19 6.15
CA LEU A 179 1.93 10.58 5.83
C LEU A 179 3.37 10.99 6.21
N LEU A 180 3.87 10.54 7.36
CA LEU A 180 5.25 10.80 7.78
C LEU A 180 6.27 10.12 6.86
N SER A 181 5.95 8.95 6.31
CA SER A 181 6.84 8.26 5.36
C SER A 181 7.08 9.06 4.08
N SER A 182 6.23 10.06 3.76
CA SER A 182 6.41 10.92 2.60
C SER A 182 7.42 12.06 2.79
N LEU A 183 7.83 12.37 4.03
CA LEU A 183 8.71 13.51 4.28
C LEU A 183 10.07 13.38 3.60
N ILE A 184 10.73 12.21 3.73
CA ILE A 184 12.02 11.97 3.10
C ILE A 184 11.92 11.98 1.57
N PRO A 185 10.98 11.24 0.93
CA PRO A 185 10.75 11.36 -0.51
C PRO A 185 10.49 12.79 -0.97
N VAL A 186 9.68 13.57 -0.24
CA VAL A 186 9.40 14.97 -0.60
C VAL A 186 10.65 15.83 -0.50
N LEU A 187 11.46 15.66 0.54
CA LEU A 187 12.72 16.39 0.68
C LEU A 187 13.71 15.99 -0.44
N TYR A 188 13.82 14.70 -0.72
CA TYR A 188 14.71 14.21 -1.77
C TYR A 188 14.25 14.65 -3.17
N ALA A 189 12.96 14.88 -3.38
CA ALA A 189 12.44 15.42 -4.64
C ALA A 189 13.08 16.76 -5.01
N PHE A 190 13.41 17.63 -4.03
CA PHE A 190 14.13 18.87 -4.28
C PHE A 190 15.58 18.62 -4.71
N VAL A 191 16.22 17.58 -4.17
CA VAL A 191 17.57 17.17 -4.59
C VAL A 191 17.52 16.64 -6.02
N ASP A 192 16.55 15.80 -6.35
CA ASP A 192 16.34 15.24 -7.69
C ASP A 192 16.09 16.37 -8.72
N ILE A 193 15.27 17.37 -8.38
CA ILE A 193 15.05 18.56 -9.20
C ILE A 193 16.35 19.34 -9.38
N ALA A 194 17.11 19.60 -8.32
CA ALA A 194 18.34 20.38 -8.38
C ALA A 194 19.42 19.70 -9.22
N GLN A 195 19.54 18.39 -9.14
CA GLN A 195 20.48 17.59 -9.92
C GLN A 195 20.12 17.56 -11.41
N ASN A 196 18.85 17.70 -11.76
CA ASN A 196 18.32 17.59 -13.12
C ASN A 196 17.89 18.95 -13.70
N ILE A 197 18.30 20.07 -13.11
CA ILE A 197 17.81 21.41 -13.49
C ILE A 197 18.10 21.74 -14.96
N ASN A 198 19.21 21.26 -15.51
CA ASN A 198 19.59 21.48 -16.90
C ASN A 198 18.80 20.64 -17.91
N THR A 199 18.17 19.54 -17.43
CA THR A 199 17.33 18.66 -18.26
C THR A 199 15.84 18.96 -18.10
N PHE A 200 15.49 19.92 -17.21
CA PHE A 200 14.12 20.25 -16.86
C PHE A 200 13.33 20.87 -18.04
N SER A 201 14.00 21.57 -18.92
CA SER A 201 13.42 22.13 -20.15
C SER A 201 13.32 21.12 -21.29
N ALA A 202 14.04 20.00 -21.21
CA ALA A 202 13.92 18.94 -22.19
C ALA A 202 12.74 18.03 -21.85
N ASP A 203 12.04 17.51 -22.84
CA ASP A 203 10.84 16.63 -22.66
C ASP A 203 11.08 15.35 -21.85
N GLY A 204 12.34 15.08 -21.47
CA GLY A 204 12.78 13.85 -20.84
C GLY A 204 12.66 13.78 -19.32
N PHE A 205 12.81 14.91 -18.56
CA PHE A 205 12.82 14.82 -17.10
C PHE A 205 11.44 14.56 -16.51
N ARG A 206 11.35 13.52 -15.72
CA ARG A 206 10.18 13.16 -14.90
C ARG A 206 10.62 12.92 -13.47
N LEU A 207 9.99 13.63 -12.53
CA LEU A 207 10.33 13.53 -11.11
C LEU A 207 10.00 12.14 -10.56
N GLN A 208 11.00 11.46 -9.99
CA GLN A 208 10.85 10.12 -9.36
C GLN A 208 11.25 10.07 -7.91
N SER A 209 12.03 11.04 -7.42
CA SER A 209 12.51 11.10 -6.05
C SER A 209 13.25 9.82 -5.63
N THR A 210 12.94 9.26 -4.45
CA THR A 210 13.53 8.03 -3.90
C THR A 210 12.96 6.74 -4.51
N PHE A 211 12.08 6.83 -5.50
CA PHE A 211 11.45 5.68 -6.14
C PHE A 211 12.15 5.28 -7.43
N SER A 212 12.07 4.03 -7.79
CA SER A 212 12.68 3.48 -9.00
C SER A 212 12.01 3.94 -10.30
N HIS A 213 10.78 4.47 -10.22
CA HIS A 213 10.05 4.95 -11.39
C HIS A 213 9.12 6.12 -11.05
N PRO A 214 8.98 7.15 -11.94
CA PRO A 214 8.10 8.30 -11.70
C PRO A 214 6.64 7.95 -11.41
N ASN A 215 6.11 6.90 -12.02
CA ASN A 215 4.72 6.47 -11.80
C ASN A 215 4.51 5.96 -10.37
N ILE A 216 5.49 5.25 -9.79
CA ILE A 216 5.40 4.76 -8.40
C ILE A 216 5.31 5.94 -7.43
N PHE A 217 6.18 6.93 -7.61
CA PHE A 217 6.17 8.16 -6.83
C PHE A 217 4.85 8.92 -6.99
N ALA A 218 4.34 9.04 -8.22
CA ALA A 218 3.09 9.72 -8.51
C ALA A 218 1.90 9.05 -7.79
N PHE A 219 1.77 7.73 -7.86
CA PHE A 219 0.68 6.98 -7.19
C PHE A 219 0.79 7.05 -5.67
N TYR A 220 2.01 7.00 -5.15
CA TYR A 220 2.27 7.19 -3.73
C TYR A 220 1.87 8.60 -3.26
N ILE A 221 2.18 9.65 -4.03
CA ILE A 221 1.74 11.03 -3.73
C ILE A 221 0.20 11.13 -3.74
N VAL A 222 -0.49 10.51 -4.71
CA VAL A 222 -1.97 10.52 -4.76
C VAL A 222 -2.55 9.88 -3.50
N LEU A 223 -1.99 8.75 -3.03
CA LEU A 223 -2.38 8.15 -1.75
C LEU A 223 -2.16 9.14 -0.59
N CYS A 224 -0.99 9.78 -0.51
CA CYS A 224 -0.69 10.75 0.55
C CYS A 224 -1.64 11.97 0.50
N ILE A 225 -1.95 12.51 -0.68
CA ILE A 225 -2.92 13.60 -0.87
C ILE A 225 -4.30 13.17 -0.34
N SER A 226 -4.75 11.98 -0.70
CA SER A 226 -6.05 11.45 -0.28
C SER A 226 -6.17 11.29 1.23
N LEU A 227 -5.11 10.77 1.88
CA LEU A 227 -5.06 10.60 3.33
C LEU A 227 -4.90 11.94 4.07
N LEU A 228 -4.12 12.86 3.52
CA LEU A 228 -3.97 14.22 4.06
C LEU A 228 -5.29 14.98 3.95
N PHE A 229 -6.01 14.84 2.83
CA PHE A 229 -7.33 15.41 2.64
C PHE A 229 -8.34 14.85 3.66
N TYR A 230 -8.33 13.54 3.88
CA TYR A 230 -9.12 12.92 4.96
C TYR A 230 -8.84 13.56 6.32
N ARG A 231 -7.57 13.75 6.68
CA ARG A 231 -7.17 14.39 7.95
C ARG A 231 -7.64 15.84 8.05
N LEU A 232 -7.52 16.62 6.97
CA LEU A 232 -7.99 18.00 6.91
C LEU A 232 -9.51 18.12 7.12
N LYS A 233 -10.26 17.11 6.68
CA LYS A 233 -11.73 17.08 6.79
C LYS A 233 -12.26 16.41 8.06
N THR A 234 -11.39 15.79 8.85
CA THR A 234 -11.75 15.12 10.11
C THR A 234 -11.03 15.75 11.30
N ASN A 235 -9.87 15.27 11.64
CA ASN A 235 -9.16 15.58 12.88
C ASN A 235 -8.65 17.02 12.94
N LEU A 236 -8.32 17.61 11.80
CA LEU A 236 -7.77 18.97 11.71
C LEU A 236 -8.85 20.05 11.64
N VAL A 237 -10.13 19.69 11.62
CA VAL A 237 -11.23 20.69 11.63
C VAL A 237 -11.18 21.55 12.90
N GLN A 238 -10.83 20.97 14.06
CA GLN A 238 -10.72 21.64 15.34
C GLN A 238 -9.29 22.12 15.67
N ALA A 239 -8.33 21.88 14.77
CA ALA A 239 -6.95 22.31 14.98
C ALA A 239 -6.80 23.83 14.82
N SER A 240 -5.69 24.37 15.36
CA SER A 240 -5.34 25.78 15.21
C SER A 240 -5.23 26.18 13.73
N ALA A 241 -5.48 27.45 13.41
CA ALA A 241 -5.34 27.97 12.05
C ALA A 241 -3.94 27.70 11.48
N ALA A 242 -2.88 27.91 12.28
CA ALA A 242 -1.50 27.66 11.88
C ALA A 242 -1.29 26.19 11.48
N THR A 243 -1.77 25.25 12.31
CA THR A 243 -1.69 23.82 12.01
C THR A 243 -2.42 23.48 10.70
N ARG A 244 -3.64 23.96 10.52
CA ARG A 244 -4.42 23.72 9.30
C ARG A 244 -3.71 24.25 8.07
N TRP A 245 -3.16 25.47 8.13
CA TRP A 245 -2.43 26.05 7.00
C TRP A 245 -1.13 25.29 6.69
N SER A 246 -0.42 24.76 7.69
CA SER A 246 0.74 23.89 7.45
C SER A 246 0.37 22.65 6.64
N PHE A 247 -0.72 21.99 6.98
CA PHE A 247 -1.18 20.82 6.24
C PHE A 247 -1.71 21.16 4.86
N VAL A 248 -2.39 22.31 4.69
CA VAL A 248 -2.81 22.80 3.38
C VAL A 248 -1.61 23.11 2.50
N SER A 249 -0.60 23.79 3.03
CA SER A 249 0.66 24.08 2.31
C SER A 249 1.39 22.81 1.90
N TYR A 250 1.42 21.80 2.78
CA TYR A 250 1.99 20.49 2.45
C TYR A 250 1.19 19.79 1.33
N MET A 251 -0.13 19.86 1.35
CA MET A 251 -0.97 19.31 0.28
C MET A 251 -0.71 20.01 -1.07
N LEU A 252 -0.58 21.34 -1.07
CA LEU A 252 -0.24 22.11 -2.28
C LEU A 252 1.15 21.74 -2.80
N LEU A 253 2.11 21.50 -1.91
CA LEU A 253 3.44 21.01 -2.28
C LEU A 253 3.34 19.62 -2.96
N LEU A 254 2.59 18.66 -2.36
CA LEU A 254 2.39 17.35 -2.95
C LEU A 254 1.72 17.43 -4.35
N LEU A 255 0.74 18.33 -4.52
CA LEU A 255 0.10 18.57 -5.81
C LEU A 255 1.09 19.12 -6.85
N GLY A 256 1.98 20.05 -6.45
CA GLY A 256 3.05 20.55 -7.30
C GLY A 256 4.02 19.46 -7.74
N LEU A 257 4.49 18.66 -6.79
CA LEU A 257 5.37 17.52 -7.10
C LEU A 257 4.68 16.47 -7.98
N LEU A 258 3.37 16.23 -7.81
CA LEU A 258 2.57 15.34 -8.64
C LEU A 258 2.57 15.79 -10.11
N VAL A 259 2.41 17.09 -10.36
CA VAL A 259 2.49 17.67 -11.72
C VAL A 259 3.86 17.38 -12.35
N MET A 260 4.95 17.51 -11.57
CA MET A 260 6.32 17.29 -12.04
C MET A 260 6.65 15.83 -12.37
N THR A 261 5.88 14.86 -11.88
CA THR A 261 6.02 13.45 -12.29
C THR A 261 5.63 13.20 -13.74
N LYS A 262 4.87 14.10 -14.35
CA LYS A 262 4.30 13.99 -15.71
C LYS A 262 3.50 12.69 -15.91
N THR A 263 2.88 12.15 -14.84
CA THR A 263 2.09 10.90 -14.85
C THR A 263 0.61 11.21 -15.01
N ARG A 264 0.10 11.11 -16.25
CA ARG A 264 -1.28 11.48 -16.62
C ARG A 264 -2.34 10.71 -15.83
N SER A 265 -2.15 9.41 -15.65
CA SER A 265 -3.07 8.55 -14.85
C SER A 265 -3.17 9.02 -13.39
N ALA A 266 -2.06 9.45 -12.79
CA ALA A 266 -2.06 9.95 -11.42
C ALA A 266 -2.74 11.32 -11.30
N TRP A 267 -2.62 12.20 -12.31
CA TRP A 267 -3.37 13.46 -12.34
C TRP A 267 -4.88 13.20 -12.42
N ALA A 268 -5.31 12.28 -13.31
CA ALA A 268 -6.70 11.89 -13.43
C ALA A 268 -7.25 11.28 -12.13
N ALA A 269 -6.51 10.43 -11.47
CA ALA A 269 -6.91 9.84 -10.18
C ALA A 269 -7.02 10.92 -9.09
N CYS A 270 -6.04 11.81 -8.97
CA CYS A 270 -6.12 12.93 -8.03
C CYS A 270 -7.36 13.81 -8.30
N PHE A 271 -7.77 13.97 -9.57
CA PHE A 271 -9.01 14.62 -9.92
C PHE A 271 -10.23 13.85 -9.40
N VAL A 272 -10.24 12.52 -9.53
CA VAL A 272 -11.37 11.67 -9.12
C VAL A 272 -11.66 11.78 -7.62
N ILE A 273 -10.64 11.83 -6.73
CA ILE A 273 -10.88 11.94 -5.28
C ILE A 273 -11.63 13.23 -4.93
N PHE A 274 -11.24 14.36 -5.53
CA PHE A 274 -11.89 15.64 -5.29
C PHE A 274 -13.28 15.72 -5.96
N ALA A 275 -13.46 15.07 -7.14
CA ALA A 275 -14.74 14.97 -7.81
C ALA A 275 -15.76 14.18 -6.97
N VAL A 276 -15.36 12.99 -6.50
CA VAL A 276 -16.20 12.15 -5.65
C VAL A 276 -16.56 12.90 -4.35
N TYR A 277 -15.59 13.56 -3.73
CA TYR A 277 -15.84 14.37 -2.54
C TYR A 277 -16.79 15.55 -2.84
N GLY A 278 -16.58 16.24 -3.95
CA GLY A 278 -17.43 17.36 -4.38
C GLY A 278 -18.88 16.95 -4.62
N LEU A 279 -19.08 15.79 -5.22
CA LEU A 279 -20.41 15.24 -5.48
C LEU A 279 -21.14 14.79 -4.20
N LEU A 280 -20.42 14.18 -3.26
CA LEU A 280 -21.05 13.53 -2.09
C LEU A 280 -21.11 14.40 -0.84
N PHE A 281 -20.25 15.43 -0.71
CA PHE A 281 -20.12 16.23 0.51
C PHE A 281 -20.17 17.73 0.27
N GLU A 282 -19.28 18.31 -0.59
CA GLU A 282 -19.16 19.77 -0.74
C GLU A 282 -19.00 20.19 -2.21
N ARG A 283 -20.09 20.69 -2.83
CA ARG A 283 -20.13 21.05 -4.26
C ARG A 283 -19.10 22.09 -4.71
N LYS A 284 -18.56 22.92 -3.78
CA LYS A 284 -17.50 23.89 -4.10
C LYS A 284 -16.25 23.26 -4.69
N TYR A 285 -15.97 21.97 -4.37
CA TYR A 285 -14.82 21.25 -4.94
C TYR A 285 -14.99 20.98 -6.42
N LEU A 286 -16.23 20.82 -6.92
CA LEU A 286 -16.50 20.70 -8.35
C LEU A 286 -16.11 21.97 -9.11
N PHE A 287 -16.34 23.15 -8.50
CA PHE A 287 -15.89 24.42 -9.07
C PHE A 287 -14.36 24.49 -9.17
N TYR A 288 -13.65 24.11 -8.09
CA TYR A 288 -12.18 24.07 -8.13
C TYR A 288 -11.64 23.08 -9.16
N LEU A 289 -12.33 21.96 -9.39
CA LEU A 289 -11.98 20.97 -10.40
C LEU A 289 -12.15 21.46 -11.84
N VAL A 290 -13.00 22.42 -12.09
CA VAL A 290 -13.10 23.07 -13.40
C VAL A 290 -11.96 24.08 -13.58
N LEU A 291 -11.62 24.82 -12.54
CA LEU A 291 -10.56 25.84 -12.60
C LEU A 291 -9.15 25.23 -12.67
N ALA A 292 -8.88 24.15 -11.95
CA ALA A 292 -7.56 23.56 -11.86
C ALA A 292 -7.00 23.09 -13.22
N PRO A 293 -7.72 22.33 -14.07
CA PRO A 293 -7.27 21.98 -15.40
C PRO A 293 -7.05 23.19 -16.30
N VAL A 294 -7.93 24.20 -16.24
CA VAL A 294 -7.75 25.45 -17.02
C VAL A 294 -6.45 26.13 -16.62
N ALA A 295 -6.17 26.25 -15.32
CA ALA A 295 -4.90 26.80 -14.85
C ALA A 295 -3.69 25.91 -15.23
N ALA A 296 -3.85 24.60 -15.18
CA ALA A 296 -2.78 23.66 -15.55
C ALA A 296 -2.42 23.72 -17.04
N LEU A 297 -3.39 24.00 -17.93
CA LEU A 297 -3.13 24.19 -19.37
C LEU A 297 -2.27 25.44 -19.67
N LEU A 298 -2.17 26.39 -18.75
CA LEU A 298 -1.26 27.54 -18.86
C LEU A 298 0.22 27.12 -18.68
N ILE A 299 0.48 25.93 -18.13
CA ILE A 299 1.81 25.37 -17.99
C ILE A 299 2.17 24.63 -19.29
N PRO A 300 3.18 25.09 -20.08
CA PRO A 300 3.48 24.51 -21.38
C PRO A 300 3.73 23.00 -21.34
N SER A 301 4.51 22.51 -20.36
CA SER A 301 4.82 21.08 -20.23
C SER A 301 3.60 20.18 -19.92
N VAL A 302 2.56 20.73 -19.28
CA VAL A 302 1.30 20.02 -19.05
C VAL A 302 0.46 20.00 -20.32
N ARG A 303 0.34 21.16 -20.97
CA ARG A 303 -0.40 21.30 -22.24
C ARG A 303 0.16 20.36 -23.30
N ASP A 304 1.47 20.39 -23.53
CA ASP A 304 2.14 19.60 -24.55
C ASP A 304 1.98 18.09 -24.26
N ARG A 305 2.03 17.69 -22.99
CA ARG A 305 1.81 16.32 -22.55
C ARG A 305 0.38 15.83 -22.78
N LEU A 306 -0.61 16.72 -22.76
CA LEU A 306 -2.01 16.40 -23.08
C LEU A 306 -2.25 16.33 -24.58
N LEU A 307 -1.63 17.24 -25.35
CA LEU A 307 -1.74 17.27 -26.80
C LEU A 307 -1.06 16.07 -27.47
N ASP A 308 0.01 15.53 -26.89
CA ASP A 308 0.70 14.31 -27.32
C ASP A 308 -0.20 13.07 -27.41
N LEU A 309 -1.36 13.07 -26.72
CA LEU A 309 -2.37 11.99 -26.84
C LEU A 309 -3.00 11.89 -28.24
N GLY A 310 -2.99 12.96 -29.02
CA GLY A 310 -3.56 13.01 -30.36
C GLY A 310 -2.58 12.64 -31.48
N SER A 311 -1.28 12.44 -31.18
CA SER A 311 -0.24 12.17 -32.17
C SER A 311 0.32 10.75 -32.05
N GLY A 312 0.81 10.15 -33.15
CA GLY A 312 1.47 8.87 -33.17
C GLY A 312 0.57 7.68 -32.83
N ASN A 313 -0.74 7.74 -33.17
CA ASN A 313 -1.72 6.69 -32.87
C ASN A 313 -1.67 5.51 -33.86
N GLU A 314 -1.10 5.71 -35.05
CA GLU A 314 -1.02 4.69 -36.09
C GLU A 314 0.41 4.20 -36.29
N TYR A 315 0.58 2.90 -36.54
CA TYR A 315 1.86 2.32 -36.90
C TYR A 315 2.23 2.74 -38.32
N VAL A 316 3.13 3.70 -38.45
CA VAL A 316 3.74 4.07 -39.72
C VAL A 316 5.20 3.61 -39.71
N ARG A 317 5.67 2.98 -40.76
CA ARG A 317 7.04 2.49 -40.91
C ARG A 317 8.00 3.68 -40.66
N ASN A 318 8.87 3.57 -39.66
CA ASN A 318 9.81 4.61 -39.18
C ASN A 318 9.21 5.75 -38.35
N ALA A 319 7.94 5.72 -37.94
CA ALA A 319 7.38 6.66 -36.95
C ALA A 319 7.31 6.01 -35.56
N GLN A 320 7.66 6.78 -34.53
CA GLN A 320 7.51 6.33 -33.15
C GLN A 320 6.02 6.31 -32.76
N LEU A 321 5.52 5.14 -32.32
CA LEU A 321 4.21 5.07 -31.69
C LEU A 321 4.18 5.87 -30.42
N ASN A 322 3.05 6.55 -30.14
CA ASN A 322 2.84 7.11 -28.83
C ASN A 322 2.77 6.00 -27.75
N SER A 323 2.97 6.37 -26.50
CA SER A 323 3.04 5.43 -25.38
C SER A 323 1.78 4.56 -25.22
N PHE A 324 0.61 5.02 -25.63
CA PHE A 324 -0.63 4.26 -25.54
C PHE A 324 -0.79 3.28 -26.72
N ALA A 325 -0.57 3.76 -27.93
CA ALA A 325 -0.62 2.92 -29.14
C ALA A 325 0.41 1.76 -29.08
N TRP A 326 1.60 2.03 -28.54
CA TRP A 326 2.63 1.02 -28.33
C TRP A 326 2.15 -0.06 -27.34
N ARG A 327 1.47 0.32 -26.24
CA ARG A 327 0.92 -0.65 -25.28
C ARG A 327 -0.20 -1.45 -25.91
N LEU A 328 -1.10 -0.82 -26.66
CA LEU A 328 -2.20 -1.51 -27.34
C LEU A 328 -1.66 -2.57 -28.28
N PHE A 329 -0.65 -2.25 -29.08
CA PHE A 329 0.00 -3.20 -29.97
C PHE A 329 0.67 -4.35 -29.21
N LEU A 330 1.32 -4.06 -28.08
CA LEU A 330 1.90 -5.09 -27.20
C LEU A 330 0.81 -6.04 -26.65
N TRP A 331 -0.34 -5.49 -26.24
CA TRP A 331 -1.45 -6.27 -25.69
C TRP A 331 -2.13 -7.16 -26.75
N GLU A 332 -2.39 -6.62 -27.91
CA GLU A 332 -2.93 -7.34 -29.05
C GLU A 332 -2.00 -8.49 -29.44
N SER A 333 -0.71 -8.23 -29.61
CA SER A 333 0.29 -9.26 -29.92
C SER A 333 0.31 -10.38 -28.86
N ALA A 334 0.21 -10.04 -27.58
CA ALA A 334 0.20 -11.02 -26.50
C ALA A 334 -1.08 -11.90 -26.51
N ILE A 335 -2.25 -11.27 -26.72
CA ILE A 335 -3.54 -11.99 -26.71
C ILE A 335 -3.68 -12.86 -27.95
N GLU A 336 -3.25 -12.39 -29.13
CA GLU A 336 -3.26 -13.17 -30.37
C GLU A 336 -2.31 -14.38 -30.29
N TRP A 337 -1.15 -14.21 -29.66
CA TRP A 337 -0.20 -15.31 -29.46
C TRP A 337 -0.70 -16.34 -28.44
N MET A 338 -1.58 -15.95 -27.54
CA MET A 338 -2.06 -16.80 -26.46
C MET A 338 -2.95 -17.94 -27.01
N SER A 339 -2.58 -19.18 -26.74
CA SER A 339 -3.39 -20.31 -27.11
C SER A 339 -4.72 -20.39 -26.35
N LYS A 340 -5.79 -20.86 -26.97
CA LYS A 340 -7.12 -21.00 -26.34
C LYS A 340 -7.09 -21.86 -25.07
N ALA A 341 -6.27 -22.90 -25.02
CA ALA A 341 -6.12 -23.75 -23.84
C ALA A 341 -5.50 -22.99 -22.65
N LYS A 342 -4.62 -22.05 -22.93
CA LYS A 342 -3.97 -21.20 -21.89
C LYS A 342 -4.83 -20.04 -21.42
N SER A 343 -5.90 -19.70 -22.09
CA SER A 343 -6.82 -18.65 -21.65
C SER A 343 -7.46 -18.95 -20.28
N LEU A 344 -7.57 -20.23 -19.88
CA LEU A 344 -8.18 -20.60 -18.59
C LEU A 344 -7.23 -20.41 -17.41
N PHE A 345 -5.97 -20.86 -17.50
CA PHE A 345 -5.00 -20.89 -16.40
C PHE A 345 -3.72 -20.07 -16.67
N GLY A 346 -3.56 -19.50 -17.85
CA GLY A 346 -2.40 -18.70 -18.23
C GLY A 346 -1.13 -19.51 -18.48
N TYR A 347 -0.01 -18.80 -18.53
CA TYR A 347 1.32 -19.33 -18.79
C TYR A 347 2.24 -19.40 -17.52
N GLY A 348 1.73 -19.03 -16.35
CA GLY A 348 2.46 -19.01 -15.10
C GLY A 348 2.94 -17.60 -14.71
N LEU A 349 3.31 -17.44 -13.43
CA LEU A 349 3.74 -16.15 -12.90
C LEU A 349 4.98 -15.61 -13.64
N ASN A 350 4.98 -14.30 -13.90
CA ASN A 350 6.01 -13.54 -14.61
C ASN A 350 6.28 -14.04 -16.05
N SER A 351 5.37 -14.84 -16.61
CA SER A 351 5.51 -15.38 -17.97
C SER A 351 5.34 -14.33 -19.07
N PHE A 352 4.56 -13.27 -18.84
CA PHE A 352 4.39 -12.20 -19.81
C PHE A 352 5.74 -11.60 -20.20
N LYS A 353 6.53 -11.21 -19.21
CA LYS A 353 7.85 -10.65 -19.41
C LYS A 353 8.80 -11.65 -20.09
N HIS A 354 8.73 -12.92 -19.69
CA HIS A 354 9.55 -13.98 -20.29
C HIS A 354 9.27 -14.17 -21.79
N TYR A 355 7.97 -14.21 -22.18
CA TYR A 355 7.58 -14.46 -23.57
C TYR A 355 7.45 -13.20 -24.43
N SER A 356 7.56 -11.99 -23.89
CA SER A 356 7.42 -10.76 -24.65
C SER A 356 8.36 -10.63 -25.85
N PRO A 357 9.64 -11.11 -25.82
CA PRO A 357 10.47 -11.11 -27.01
C PRO A 357 9.98 -12.07 -28.11
N VAL A 358 9.13 -13.04 -27.79
CA VAL A 358 8.61 -14.03 -28.73
C VAL A 358 7.38 -13.52 -29.46
N PHE A 359 6.45 -12.89 -28.74
CA PHE A 359 5.17 -12.46 -29.33
C PHE A 359 5.15 -11.00 -29.80
N PHE A 360 6.03 -10.15 -29.27
CA PHE A 360 6.00 -8.71 -29.58
C PHE A 360 7.04 -8.34 -30.64
N PRO A 361 6.62 -7.97 -31.85
CA PRO A 361 7.56 -7.71 -32.96
C PRO A 361 8.56 -6.58 -32.71
N LEU A 362 8.21 -5.64 -31.81
CA LEU A 362 9.09 -4.50 -31.48
C LEU A 362 9.99 -4.78 -30.26
N ALA A 363 9.97 -5.98 -29.70
CA ALA A 363 10.75 -6.29 -28.51
C ALA A 363 12.26 -6.42 -28.81
N GLY A 364 12.63 -6.94 -29.97
CA GLY A 364 14.01 -7.37 -30.18
C GLY A 364 14.39 -8.40 -29.10
N ASN A 365 15.47 -8.12 -28.36
CA ASN A 365 15.92 -8.93 -27.23
C ASN A 365 15.46 -8.39 -25.85
N THR A 366 14.60 -7.38 -25.82
CA THR A 366 14.18 -6.72 -24.58
C THR A 366 12.95 -7.42 -24.01
N HIS A 367 12.96 -7.69 -22.71
CA HIS A 367 11.86 -8.27 -21.98
C HIS A 367 10.94 -7.18 -21.41
N PHE A 368 9.73 -7.06 -21.94
CA PHE A 368 8.74 -6.06 -21.54
C PHE A 368 7.67 -6.65 -20.63
N GLY A 369 7.32 -5.93 -19.55
CA GLY A 369 6.06 -6.15 -18.84
C GLY A 369 4.88 -5.63 -19.65
N ALA A 370 3.66 -6.04 -19.29
CA ALA A 370 2.45 -5.65 -20.03
C ALA A 370 2.10 -4.16 -19.88
N HIS A 371 2.65 -3.45 -18.93
CA HIS A 371 2.21 -2.09 -18.55
C HIS A 371 0.69 -1.99 -18.34
N SER A 372 0.08 -3.10 -17.95
CA SER A 372 -1.30 -3.23 -17.50
C SER A 372 -1.40 -4.48 -16.63
N THR A 373 -1.85 -4.29 -15.39
CA THR A 373 -2.05 -5.39 -14.46
C THR A 373 -3.08 -6.38 -14.98
N TYR A 374 -4.12 -5.92 -15.67
CA TYR A 374 -5.19 -6.77 -16.19
C TYR A 374 -4.66 -7.72 -17.27
N ILE A 375 -3.93 -7.19 -18.23
CA ILE A 375 -3.37 -7.98 -19.34
C ILE A 375 -2.29 -8.92 -18.80
N GLN A 376 -1.40 -8.44 -17.93
CA GLN A 376 -0.36 -9.29 -17.36
C GLN A 376 -0.98 -10.42 -16.54
N TRP A 377 -1.90 -10.10 -15.63
CA TRP A 377 -2.54 -11.09 -14.77
C TRP A 377 -3.37 -12.10 -15.55
N PHE A 378 -4.08 -11.67 -16.61
CA PHE A 378 -4.77 -12.56 -17.52
C PHE A 378 -3.81 -13.50 -18.26
N PHE A 379 -2.73 -12.98 -18.84
CA PHE A 379 -1.73 -13.78 -19.54
C PHE A 379 -1.07 -14.83 -18.63
N GLU A 380 -0.79 -14.44 -17.38
CA GLU A 380 -0.08 -15.27 -16.41
C GLU A 380 -0.97 -16.29 -15.70
N THR A 381 -2.24 -15.98 -15.43
CA THR A 381 -3.14 -16.78 -14.58
C THR A 381 -4.48 -17.12 -15.24
N GLY A 382 -4.73 -16.62 -16.43
CA GLY A 382 -5.95 -16.85 -17.20
C GLY A 382 -7.20 -16.22 -16.59
N VAL A 383 -8.35 -16.68 -17.08
CA VAL A 383 -9.68 -16.27 -16.58
C VAL A 383 -9.84 -16.59 -15.09
N VAL A 384 -9.28 -17.69 -14.60
CA VAL A 384 -9.35 -18.08 -13.18
C VAL A 384 -8.69 -17.01 -12.29
N GLY A 385 -7.54 -16.48 -12.72
CA GLY A 385 -6.87 -15.39 -12.01
C GLY A 385 -7.66 -14.09 -12.03
N ILE A 386 -8.27 -13.72 -13.15
CA ILE A 386 -9.14 -12.55 -13.25
C ILE A 386 -10.35 -12.68 -12.30
N MET A 387 -10.99 -13.86 -12.26
CA MET A 387 -12.10 -14.11 -11.33
C MET A 387 -11.68 -14.00 -9.86
N ALA A 388 -10.49 -14.52 -9.51
CA ALA A 388 -9.93 -14.39 -8.17
C ALA A 388 -9.67 -12.92 -7.80
N ALA A 389 -9.15 -12.11 -8.73
CA ALA A 389 -8.94 -10.67 -8.52
C ALA A 389 -10.26 -9.92 -8.36
N ILE A 390 -11.27 -10.18 -9.21
CA ILE A 390 -12.61 -9.60 -9.08
C ILE A 390 -13.21 -9.96 -7.72
N TRP A 391 -13.10 -11.21 -7.30
CA TRP A 391 -13.55 -11.65 -5.97
C TRP A 391 -12.87 -10.85 -4.85
N MET A 392 -11.54 -10.70 -4.89
CA MET A 392 -10.78 -9.96 -3.90
C MET A 392 -11.26 -8.52 -3.77
N TYR A 393 -11.37 -7.78 -4.88
CA TYR A 393 -11.82 -6.39 -4.87
C TYR A 393 -13.29 -6.26 -4.48
N ALA A 394 -14.16 -7.16 -4.90
CA ALA A 394 -15.56 -7.18 -4.48
C ALA A 394 -15.68 -7.40 -2.96
N ARG A 395 -14.96 -8.37 -2.40
CA ARG A 395 -14.94 -8.64 -0.96
C ARG A 395 -14.38 -7.45 -0.16
N LEU A 396 -13.32 -6.82 -0.66
CA LEU A 396 -12.76 -5.60 -0.08
C LEU A 396 -13.79 -4.47 -0.08
N PHE A 397 -14.42 -4.19 -1.24
CA PHE A 397 -15.45 -3.17 -1.39
C PHE A 397 -16.62 -3.38 -0.40
N PHE A 398 -17.18 -4.59 -0.34
CA PHE A 398 -18.28 -4.88 0.58
C PHE A 398 -17.85 -4.73 2.04
N THR A 399 -16.62 -5.11 2.40
CA THR A 399 -16.11 -4.93 3.76
C THR A 399 -15.98 -3.45 4.11
N LEU A 400 -15.44 -2.62 3.21
CA LEU A 400 -15.34 -1.17 3.41
C LEU A 400 -16.72 -0.49 3.50
N LYS A 401 -17.68 -0.89 2.65
CA LYS A 401 -19.04 -0.33 2.63
C LYS A 401 -19.77 -0.50 3.97
N LEU A 402 -19.50 -1.57 4.70
CA LEU A 402 -20.07 -1.78 6.03
C LEU A 402 -19.73 -0.66 7.02
N GLY A 403 -18.59 0.05 6.83
CA GLY A 403 -18.18 1.19 7.66
C GLY A 403 -18.87 2.52 7.32
N SER A 404 -19.72 2.58 6.29
CA SER A 404 -20.31 3.83 5.81
C SER A 404 -21.26 4.49 6.81
N ARG A 405 -21.82 3.75 7.74
CA ARG A 405 -22.72 4.29 8.78
C ARG A 405 -21.97 5.04 9.86
N GLN A 406 -20.77 4.54 10.27
CA GLN A 406 -19.98 5.10 11.36
C GLN A 406 -19.04 6.22 10.89
N ASP A 407 -18.46 6.10 9.68
CA ASP A 407 -17.56 7.10 9.10
C ASP A 407 -17.68 7.09 7.56
N LYS A 408 -18.66 7.86 7.07
CA LYS A 408 -18.95 7.97 5.65
C LYS A 408 -17.74 8.49 4.85
N LEU A 409 -17.01 9.47 5.39
CA LEU A 409 -15.88 10.08 4.68
C LEU A 409 -14.73 9.09 4.52
N ARG A 410 -14.34 8.38 5.60
CA ARG A 410 -13.32 7.32 5.54
C ARG A 410 -13.67 6.27 4.49
N THR A 411 -14.92 5.81 4.52
CA THR A 411 -15.42 4.78 3.60
C THR A 411 -15.36 5.27 2.15
N VAL A 412 -15.80 6.48 1.87
CA VAL A 412 -15.76 7.07 0.53
C VAL A 412 -14.32 7.20 0.05
N ILE A 413 -13.41 7.72 0.87
CA ILE A 413 -11.98 7.85 0.51
C ILE A 413 -11.35 6.48 0.25
N ALA A 414 -11.60 5.49 1.11
CA ALA A 414 -11.05 4.15 0.92
C ALA A 414 -11.58 3.49 -0.37
N ILE A 415 -12.88 3.61 -0.66
CA ILE A 415 -13.48 3.08 -1.90
C ILE A 415 -12.92 3.83 -3.12
N THR A 416 -12.77 5.16 -3.04
CA THR A 416 -12.20 5.94 -4.14
C THR A 416 -10.76 5.51 -4.42
N LEU A 417 -9.94 5.29 -3.39
CA LEU A 417 -8.58 4.77 -3.56
C LEU A 417 -8.55 3.37 -4.20
N VAL A 418 -9.54 2.50 -3.93
CA VAL A 418 -9.67 1.21 -4.65
C VAL A 418 -9.97 1.45 -6.13
N ILE A 419 -10.88 2.38 -6.44
CA ILE A 419 -11.21 2.74 -7.83
C ILE A 419 -9.97 3.31 -8.54
N GLU A 420 -9.22 4.18 -7.88
CA GLU A 420 -7.97 4.74 -8.41
C GLU A 420 -6.92 3.66 -8.65
N TYR A 421 -6.77 2.71 -7.73
CA TYR A 421 -5.87 1.57 -7.92
C TYR A 421 -6.26 0.75 -9.16
N LEU A 422 -7.54 0.45 -9.33
CA LEU A 422 -8.05 -0.25 -10.51
C LEU A 422 -7.84 0.57 -11.80
N PHE A 423 -7.97 1.89 -11.72
CA PHE A 423 -7.67 2.78 -12.85
C PHE A 423 -6.17 2.78 -13.20
N PHE A 424 -5.27 2.84 -12.20
CA PHE A 424 -3.83 2.70 -12.42
C PHE A 424 -3.48 1.35 -13.03
N ALA A 425 -4.12 0.28 -12.56
CA ALA A 425 -3.91 -1.07 -13.02
C ALA A 425 -4.20 -1.26 -14.52
N PHE A 426 -4.97 -0.36 -15.14
CA PHE A 426 -5.20 -0.37 -16.58
C PHE A 426 -3.95 0.07 -17.37
N SER A 427 -3.25 1.08 -16.90
CA SER A 427 -2.13 1.71 -17.63
C SER A 427 -0.75 1.38 -17.07
N ASP A 428 -0.69 0.63 -15.96
CA ASP A 428 0.54 0.29 -15.27
C ASP A 428 0.48 -1.10 -14.64
N ASN A 429 1.66 -1.72 -14.49
CA ASN A 429 1.77 -3.00 -13.82
C ASN A 429 1.88 -2.81 -12.31
N MET A 430 0.73 -2.56 -11.67
CA MET A 430 0.65 -2.25 -10.25
C MET A 430 1.24 -3.33 -9.34
N LEU A 431 1.23 -4.60 -9.79
CA LEU A 431 1.75 -5.71 -9.00
C LEU A 431 3.28 -5.64 -8.79
N ASP A 432 4.00 -4.93 -9.66
CA ASP A 432 5.46 -4.73 -9.56
C ASP A 432 5.83 -3.55 -8.65
N TYR A 433 4.87 -2.69 -8.27
CA TYR A 433 5.13 -1.47 -7.51
C TYR A 433 5.11 -1.71 -6.00
N LEU A 434 6.13 -2.41 -5.52
CA LEU A 434 6.21 -2.96 -4.17
C LEU A 434 5.99 -1.91 -3.07
N ALA A 435 6.69 -0.77 -3.13
CA ALA A 435 6.57 0.26 -2.11
C ALA A 435 5.16 0.83 -2.03
N PHE A 436 4.57 1.21 -3.17
CA PHE A 436 3.20 1.72 -3.22
C PHE A 436 2.19 0.71 -2.67
N ASN A 437 2.28 -0.56 -3.10
CA ASN A 437 1.37 -1.61 -2.66
C ASN A 437 1.38 -1.83 -1.15
N TRP A 438 2.53 -1.73 -0.49
CA TRP A 438 2.58 -1.86 0.95
C TRP A 438 1.74 -0.80 1.66
N TYR A 439 1.83 0.47 1.26
CA TYR A 439 1.04 1.56 1.86
C TYR A 439 -0.44 1.43 1.53
N PHE A 440 -0.76 1.11 0.27
CA PHE A 440 -2.14 0.92 -0.16
C PHE A 440 -2.81 -0.23 0.61
N TRP A 441 -2.21 -1.41 0.63
CA TRP A 441 -2.79 -2.57 1.30
C TRP A 441 -2.78 -2.45 2.82
N PHE A 442 -1.77 -1.81 3.41
CA PHE A 442 -1.77 -1.49 4.84
C PHE A 442 -2.93 -0.56 5.21
N PHE A 443 -3.15 0.51 4.44
CA PHE A 443 -4.29 1.42 4.63
C PHE A 443 -5.63 0.70 4.45
N MET A 444 -5.79 -0.12 3.41
CA MET A 444 -7.01 -0.90 3.18
C MET A 444 -7.28 -1.87 4.34
N GLY A 445 -6.26 -2.55 4.83
CA GLY A 445 -6.35 -3.40 6.02
C GLY A 445 -6.76 -2.62 7.27
N ALA A 446 -6.18 -1.45 7.50
CA ALA A 446 -6.52 -0.57 8.62
C ALA A 446 -7.96 -0.06 8.55
N ALA A 447 -8.43 0.35 7.37
CA ALA A 447 -9.80 0.80 7.15
C ALA A 447 -10.83 -0.33 7.37
N CYS A 448 -10.54 -1.53 6.88
CA CYS A 448 -11.35 -2.72 7.12
C CYS A 448 -11.37 -3.12 8.60
N ALA A 449 -10.21 -3.10 9.26
CA ALA A 449 -10.10 -3.43 10.69
C ALA A 449 -10.92 -2.49 11.56
N LEU A 450 -10.80 -1.18 11.35
CA LEU A 450 -11.60 -0.18 12.10
C LEU A 450 -13.10 -0.37 11.88
N THR A 451 -13.52 -0.66 10.63
CA THR A 451 -14.93 -0.98 10.32
C THR A 451 -15.44 -2.14 11.18
N MET A 452 -14.63 -3.21 11.30
CA MET A 452 -15.01 -4.38 12.09
C MET A 452 -15.03 -4.13 13.59
N VAL A 453 -14.11 -3.34 14.11
CA VAL A 453 -14.08 -2.93 15.52
C VAL A 453 -15.34 -2.15 15.85
N GLN A 454 -15.70 -1.18 15.02
CA GLN A 454 -16.91 -0.37 15.22
C GLN A 454 -18.20 -1.18 15.12
N GLN A 455 -18.29 -2.14 14.18
CA GLN A 455 -19.46 -3.03 14.09
C GLN A 455 -19.63 -3.94 15.31
N ARG A 456 -18.53 -4.45 15.86
CA ARG A 456 -18.60 -5.27 17.09
C ARG A 456 -19.09 -4.44 18.27
N ALA A 457 -18.56 -3.22 18.44
CA ALA A 457 -19.00 -2.33 19.50
C ALA A 457 -20.52 -2.03 19.40
N GLU A 458 -21.01 -1.75 18.18
CA GLU A 458 -22.43 -1.52 17.94
C GLU A 458 -23.30 -2.76 18.25
N GLN A 459 -22.82 -3.95 17.90
CA GLN A 459 -23.51 -5.22 18.24
C GLN A 459 -23.55 -5.47 19.73
N GLU A 460 -22.45 -5.26 20.45
CA GLU A 460 -22.36 -5.40 21.90
C GLU A 460 -23.31 -4.41 22.61
N GLU A 461 -23.41 -3.16 22.14
CA GLU A 461 -24.36 -2.17 22.68
C GLU A 461 -25.81 -2.60 22.49
N VAL A 462 -26.15 -3.13 21.30
CA VAL A 462 -27.51 -3.63 21.02
C VAL A 462 -27.85 -4.84 21.90
N GLU A 463 -26.93 -5.79 22.05
CA GLU A 463 -27.11 -6.96 22.92
C GLU A 463 -27.32 -6.57 24.39
N LEU A 464 -26.52 -5.63 24.90
CA LEU A 464 -26.67 -5.10 26.26
C LEU A 464 -28.01 -4.40 26.46
N ALA A 465 -28.44 -3.58 25.50
CA ALA A 465 -29.75 -2.92 25.56
C ALA A 465 -30.90 -3.92 25.56
N GLN A 466 -30.84 -4.98 24.76
CA GLN A 466 -31.81 -6.06 24.75
C GLN A 466 -31.85 -6.83 26.04
N GLN A 467 -30.68 -7.12 26.62
CA GLN A 467 -30.57 -7.80 27.91
C GLN A 467 -31.18 -6.97 29.08
N GLN A 468 -30.92 -5.66 29.09
CA GLN A 468 -31.50 -4.73 30.05
C GLN A 468 -33.04 -4.66 29.92
N ALA A 469 -33.55 -4.56 28.67
CA ALA A 469 -34.98 -4.57 28.41
C ALA A 469 -35.66 -5.88 28.87
N SER A 470 -35.01 -7.03 28.62
CA SER A 470 -35.49 -8.35 29.08
C SER A 470 -35.54 -8.44 30.62
N ASN A 471 -34.47 -7.98 31.29
CA ASN A 471 -34.42 -7.97 32.76
C ASN A 471 -35.47 -7.05 33.37
N MET A 472 -35.72 -5.87 32.81
CA MET A 472 -36.80 -4.98 33.24
C MET A 472 -38.17 -5.64 33.06
N SER A 473 -38.42 -6.27 31.92
CA SER A 473 -39.70 -6.95 31.65
C SER A 473 -39.94 -8.10 32.63
N SER A 474 -38.92 -8.87 32.99
CA SER A 474 -39.01 -9.96 33.99
C SER A 474 -39.26 -9.42 35.38
N PHE A 475 -38.63 -8.30 35.76
CA PHE A 475 -38.85 -7.62 37.06
C PHE A 475 -40.31 -7.14 37.20
N PHE A 476 -40.87 -6.51 36.19
CA PHE A 476 -42.28 -6.08 36.19
C PHE A 476 -43.25 -7.24 36.20
N LYS A 477 -42.95 -8.38 35.55
CA LYS A 477 -43.76 -9.61 35.63
C LYS A 477 -43.70 -10.26 37.01
N SER A 478 -42.56 -10.22 37.66
CA SER A 478 -42.39 -10.74 39.04
C SER A 478 -43.19 -9.92 40.06
N ASN A 479 -43.15 -8.61 40.01
CA ASN A 479 -43.86 -7.72 40.92
C ASN A 479 -45.39 -7.80 40.75
N ARG A 480 -45.93 -8.04 39.53
CA ARG A 480 -47.40 -8.26 39.36
C ARG A 480 -47.91 -9.56 39.93
N ARG A 481 -47.07 -10.54 40.26
CA ARG A 481 -47.47 -11.79 40.91
C ARG A 481 -47.59 -11.68 42.43
N HIS A 482 -47.11 -10.57 43.02
CA HIS A 482 -47.16 -10.32 44.46
C HIS A 482 -48.21 -9.29 44.88
N GLU A 483 -49.10 -8.83 43.97
CA GLU A 483 -50.26 -8.04 44.41
C GLU A 483 -51.26 -8.98 45.11
N PRO A 484 -51.60 -8.74 46.40
CA PRO A 484 -52.59 -9.52 47.09
C PRO A 484 -53.94 -9.33 46.42
N ARG A 485 -54.59 -10.43 46.04
CA ARG A 485 -55.99 -10.40 45.61
C ARG A 485 -56.80 -10.05 46.83
N PHE A 486 -57.33 -8.83 46.91
CA PHE A 486 -58.42 -8.43 47.81
C PHE A 486 -59.76 -8.85 47.26
#